data_58b0e24e535a1d6cb605d68d5a9acd82
#
_entry.id   58b0e24e535a1d6cb605d68d5a9acd82
#
_cell.length_a   1.000
_cell.length_b   1.000
_cell.length_c   1.000
_cell.angle_alpha   90.00
_cell.angle_beta   90.00
_cell.angle_gamma   90.00
#
_symmetry.space_group_name_H-M   'P 1'
#
loop_
_entity.id
_entity.type
_entity.pdbx_description
1 polymer ?
#
loop_
_entity_poly.entity_id
_entity_poly.type
_entity_poly.pdbx_seq_one_letter_code
_entity_poly.pdbx_strand_id
1 'polypeptide(L)'
;MEIRSLQFDHLITFRVRDKKENWLEGIKVMEDFPLNHEVYKNGPVFFSFEVEEGDEGLFTYYLPINEAVEFDEGITDFAYLEQFKLEKSLLLRQAQEEVDFNTAFQKIKDYAQAQNLSTDDSFVCVLLEVYGEYLIDLYVPLKERSEVR
;
A
#
# COMPACT_ATOMS: atom_id res chain seq x y z
N MET A 1 13.52 12.16 5.89
CA MET A 1 12.17 11.65 5.58
C MET A 1 11.47 12.68 4.74
N GLU A 2 10.73 12.26 3.71
CA GLU A 2 10.15 13.16 2.71
C GLU A 2 8.64 13.18 2.80
N ILE A 3 8.02 14.30 2.40
CA ILE A 3 6.57 14.36 2.18
C ILE A 3 6.33 14.14 0.69
N ARG A 4 5.52 13.14 0.35
CA ARG A 4 5.26 12.72 -1.02
C ARG A 4 3.79 12.39 -1.25
N SER A 5 3.40 12.43 -2.51
CA SER A 5 2.09 11.95 -2.95
C SER A 5 2.27 10.77 -3.90
N LEU A 6 1.23 9.95 -4.00
CA LEU A 6 1.15 8.84 -4.94
C LEU A 6 -0.14 8.94 -5.73
N GLN A 7 -0.05 8.66 -7.02
CA GLN A 7 -1.23 8.55 -7.86
C GLN A 7 -1.02 7.48 -8.91
N PHE A 8 -2.01 6.61 -9.06
CA PHE A 8 -2.03 5.59 -10.10
C PHE A 8 -3.43 5.54 -10.70
N ASP A 9 -3.49 5.33 -12.02
CA ASP A 9 -4.74 5.13 -12.73
C ASP A 9 -4.86 3.67 -13.17
N HIS A 10 -6.06 3.16 -13.22
CA HIS A 10 -6.37 1.78 -13.61
C HIS A 10 -5.66 0.75 -12.74
N LEU A 11 -6.35 0.31 -11.70
CA LEU A 11 -5.80 -0.66 -10.77
C LEU A 11 -6.77 -1.80 -10.54
N ILE A 12 -6.20 -2.98 -10.32
CA ILE A 12 -6.92 -4.10 -9.72
C ILE A 12 -6.66 -4.05 -8.23
N THR A 13 -7.70 -4.27 -7.44
CA THR A 13 -7.58 -4.36 -5.98
C THR A 13 -7.96 -5.76 -5.51
N PHE A 14 -7.32 -6.19 -4.43
CA PHE A 14 -7.61 -7.44 -3.75
C PHE A 14 -7.57 -7.20 -2.26
N ARG A 15 -8.67 -7.49 -1.57
CA ARG A 15 -8.79 -7.28 -0.12
C ARG A 15 -8.81 -8.60 0.61
N VAL A 16 -8.04 -8.67 1.69
CA VAL A 16 -7.99 -9.86 2.53
C VAL A 16 -7.63 -9.46 3.96
N ARG A 17 -8.28 -10.12 4.93
CA ARG A 17 -7.89 -10.00 6.34
C ARG A 17 -6.87 -11.08 6.65
N ASP A 18 -5.76 -10.68 7.22
CA ASP A 18 -4.68 -11.60 7.55
C ASP A 18 -3.75 -10.97 8.58
N LYS A 19 -2.84 -11.79 9.07
CA LYS A 19 -1.76 -11.32 9.94
C LYS A 19 -0.77 -10.50 9.12
N LYS A 20 -0.21 -9.48 9.75
CA LYS A 20 0.75 -8.57 9.11
C LYS A 20 1.94 -9.33 8.51
N GLU A 21 2.40 -10.38 9.16
CA GLU A 21 3.53 -11.20 8.69
C GLU A 21 3.27 -11.92 7.36
N ASN A 22 2.00 -12.08 6.97
CA ASN A 22 1.61 -12.80 5.74
C ASN A 22 1.48 -11.88 4.52
N TRP A 23 2.08 -10.72 4.55
CA TRP A 23 1.94 -9.72 3.49
C TRP A 23 2.40 -10.19 2.10
N LEU A 24 3.36 -11.12 2.03
CA LEU A 24 3.85 -11.63 0.74
C LEU A 24 2.82 -12.47 -0.01
N GLU A 25 1.87 -13.07 0.69
CA GLU A 25 0.88 -13.94 0.05
C GLU A 25 0.02 -13.19 -0.96
N GLY A 26 -0.47 -12.01 -0.60
CA GLY A 26 -1.24 -11.17 -1.50
C GLY A 26 -0.42 -10.61 -2.66
N ILE A 27 0.86 -10.34 -2.44
CA ILE A 27 1.77 -9.90 -3.51
C ILE A 27 1.84 -10.95 -4.61
N LYS A 28 1.97 -12.22 -4.24
CA LYS A 28 2.00 -13.32 -5.22
C LYS A 28 0.71 -13.42 -6.00
N VAL A 29 -0.43 -13.25 -5.33
CA VAL A 29 -1.74 -13.24 -5.99
C VAL A 29 -1.79 -12.14 -7.06
N MET A 30 -1.33 -10.94 -6.73
CA MET A 30 -1.36 -9.81 -7.66
C MET A 30 -0.37 -9.97 -8.81
N GLU A 31 0.79 -10.56 -8.57
CA GLU A 31 1.78 -10.79 -9.62
C GLU A 31 1.31 -11.84 -10.63
N ASP A 32 0.51 -12.82 -10.20
CA ASP A 32 -0.04 -13.84 -11.08
C ASP A 32 -1.27 -13.36 -11.87
N PHE A 33 -1.90 -12.28 -11.45
CA PHE A 33 -3.14 -11.78 -12.05
C PHE A 33 -3.01 -11.50 -13.55
N PRO A 34 -1.97 -10.79 -14.03
CA PRO A 34 -1.85 -10.47 -15.46
C PRO A 34 -1.76 -11.70 -16.35
N LEU A 35 -1.15 -12.79 -15.84
CA LEU A 35 -0.98 -14.02 -16.61
C LEU A 35 -2.32 -14.70 -16.92
N ASN A 36 -3.32 -14.49 -16.07
CA ASN A 36 -4.62 -15.15 -16.16
C ASN A 36 -5.71 -14.28 -16.76
N HIS A 37 -5.48 -12.98 -16.92
CA HIS A 37 -6.53 -12.02 -17.28
C HIS A 37 -6.20 -11.13 -18.47
N GLU A 38 -5.15 -11.43 -19.21
CA GLU A 38 -4.75 -10.71 -20.44
C GLU A 38 -4.57 -9.20 -20.27
N VAL A 39 -4.11 -8.77 -19.09
CA VAL A 39 -3.75 -7.39 -18.81
C VAL A 39 -2.26 -7.29 -18.57
N TYR A 40 -1.72 -6.09 -18.73
CA TYR A 40 -0.31 -5.83 -18.49
C TYR A 40 -0.13 -5.00 -17.23
N LYS A 41 0.83 -5.41 -16.41
CA LYS A 41 1.26 -4.64 -15.25
C LYS A 41 1.86 -3.31 -15.70
N ASN A 42 1.38 -2.22 -15.12
CA ASN A 42 1.79 -0.85 -15.50
C ASN A 42 2.32 -0.05 -14.31
N GLY A 43 2.92 -0.70 -13.36
CA GLY A 43 3.50 -0.06 -12.19
C GLY A 43 3.80 -1.06 -11.09
N PRO A 44 4.35 -0.61 -9.97
CA PRO A 44 4.68 -1.51 -8.87
C PRO A 44 3.43 -2.02 -8.17
N VAL A 45 3.49 -3.26 -7.68
CA VAL A 45 2.47 -3.76 -6.76
C VAL A 45 2.66 -3.04 -5.43
N PHE A 46 1.58 -2.61 -4.82
CA PHE A 46 1.62 -2.00 -3.50
C PHE A 46 0.42 -2.45 -2.68
N PHE A 47 0.48 -2.24 -1.38
CA PHE A 47 -0.64 -2.56 -0.52
C PHE A 47 -0.77 -1.53 0.60
N SER A 48 -2.00 -1.40 1.10
CA SER A 48 -2.27 -0.71 2.36
C SER A 48 -2.61 -1.74 3.43
N PHE A 49 -2.29 -1.41 4.67
CA PHE A 49 -2.61 -2.25 5.81
C PHE A 49 -3.25 -1.39 6.89
N GLU A 50 -4.44 -1.80 7.34
CA GLU A 50 -5.16 -1.17 8.43
C GLU A 50 -5.24 -2.15 9.58
N VAL A 51 -4.64 -1.81 10.71
CA VAL A 51 -4.67 -2.67 11.91
C VAL A 51 -6.10 -2.74 12.43
N GLU A 52 -6.61 -3.94 12.64
CA GLU A 52 -7.92 -4.16 13.24
C GLU A 52 -7.80 -4.70 14.66
N GLU A 53 -7.04 -5.76 14.87
CA GLU A 53 -6.88 -6.36 16.18
C GLU A 53 -5.53 -7.08 16.29
N GLY A 54 -4.71 -6.68 17.25
CA GLY A 54 -3.39 -7.28 17.46
C GLY A 54 -2.49 -7.12 16.25
N ASP A 55 -2.04 -8.23 15.69
CA ASP A 55 -1.22 -8.27 14.47
C ASP A 55 -2.04 -8.56 13.21
N GLU A 56 -3.37 -8.66 13.36
CA GLU A 56 -4.29 -8.86 12.25
C GLU A 56 -4.87 -7.55 11.76
N GLY A 57 -5.13 -7.48 10.49
CA GLY A 57 -5.72 -6.31 9.88
C GLY A 57 -6.20 -6.57 8.46
N LEU A 58 -6.67 -5.52 7.83
CA LEU A 58 -7.15 -5.55 6.46
C LEU A 58 -6.05 -5.12 5.51
N PHE A 59 -5.64 -6.05 4.65
CA PHE A 59 -4.79 -5.74 3.51
C PHE A 59 -5.64 -5.37 2.31
N THR A 60 -5.25 -4.31 1.63
CA THR A 60 -5.74 -4.00 0.29
C THR A 60 -4.54 -3.96 -0.63
N TYR A 61 -4.47 -4.91 -1.55
CA TYR A 61 -3.39 -5.00 -2.54
C TYR A 61 -3.84 -4.30 -3.81
N TYR A 62 -2.90 -3.64 -4.48
CA TYR A 62 -3.15 -2.87 -5.69
C TYR A 62 -2.17 -3.28 -6.78
N LEU A 63 -2.68 -3.47 -7.98
CA LEU A 63 -1.88 -3.71 -9.16
C LEU A 63 -2.24 -2.69 -10.23
N PRO A 64 -1.34 -1.75 -10.54
CA PRO A 64 -1.56 -0.87 -11.69
C PRO A 64 -1.52 -1.66 -12.99
N ILE A 65 -2.49 -1.41 -13.86
CA ILE A 65 -2.62 -2.08 -15.15
C ILE A 65 -2.79 -1.06 -16.27
N ASN A 66 -2.70 -1.54 -17.50
CA ASN A 66 -2.66 -0.67 -18.68
C ASN A 66 -4.04 -0.18 -19.15
N GLU A 67 -5.12 -0.80 -18.68
CA GLU A 67 -6.47 -0.45 -19.13
C GLU A 67 -7.53 -0.83 -18.12
N ALA A 68 -8.74 -0.28 -18.29
CA ALA A 68 -9.87 -0.63 -17.46
C ALA A 68 -10.30 -2.08 -17.72
N VAL A 69 -10.73 -2.76 -16.66
CA VAL A 69 -11.28 -4.12 -16.75
C VAL A 69 -12.62 -4.19 -16.02
N GLU A 70 -13.45 -5.12 -16.42
CA GLU A 70 -14.70 -5.40 -15.74
C GLU A 70 -14.64 -6.79 -15.12
N PHE A 71 -15.21 -6.91 -13.93
CA PHE A 71 -15.36 -8.21 -13.25
C PHE A 71 -16.82 -8.61 -13.25
N ASP A 72 -17.05 -9.89 -13.48
CA ASP A 72 -18.39 -10.46 -13.38
C ASP A 72 -18.89 -10.40 -11.93
N GLU A 73 -20.19 -10.17 -11.77
CA GLU A 73 -20.82 -10.23 -10.46
C GLU A 73 -20.59 -11.61 -9.83
N GLY A 74 -20.15 -11.63 -8.57
CA GLY A 74 -19.87 -12.85 -7.85
C GLY A 74 -18.39 -13.20 -7.75
N ILE A 75 -17.50 -12.50 -8.44
CA ILE A 75 -16.07 -12.57 -8.19
C ILE A 75 -15.79 -11.55 -7.09
N THR A 76 -15.64 -12.03 -5.87
CA THR A 76 -15.78 -11.18 -4.68
C THR A 76 -14.51 -10.53 -4.17
N ASP A 77 -13.34 -11.08 -4.48
CA ASP A 77 -12.10 -10.62 -3.86
C ASP A 77 -11.36 -9.58 -4.68
N PHE A 78 -11.61 -9.53 -5.98
CA PHE A 78 -10.99 -8.57 -6.89
C PHE A 78 -11.98 -7.49 -7.29
N ALA A 79 -11.47 -6.26 -7.43
CA ALA A 79 -12.26 -5.14 -7.92
C ALA A 79 -11.38 -4.26 -8.82
N TYR A 80 -12.03 -3.48 -9.66
CA TYR A 80 -11.37 -2.47 -10.47
C TYR A 80 -11.49 -1.12 -9.78
N LEU A 81 -10.37 -0.40 -9.70
CA LEU A 81 -10.31 0.96 -9.18
C LEU A 81 -9.79 1.87 -10.29
N GLU A 82 -10.56 2.89 -10.63
CA GLU A 82 -10.18 3.82 -11.69
C GLU A 82 -8.95 4.64 -11.32
N GLN A 83 -8.86 5.08 -10.06
CA GLN A 83 -7.75 5.89 -9.59
C GLN A 83 -7.47 5.64 -8.12
N PHE A 84 -6.19 5.52 -7.77
CA PHE A 84 -5.70 5.58 -6.40
C PHE A 84 -4.92 6.88 -6.23
N LYS A 85 -5.24 7.62 -5.18
CA LYS A 85 -4.54 8.87 -4.89
C LYS A 85 -4.26 8.99 -3.39
N LEU A 86 -2.99 9.25 -3.08
CA LEU A 86 -2.51 9.54 -1.74
C LEU A 86 -1.87 10.92 -1.79
N GLU A 87 -2.54 11.94 -1.22
CA GLU A 87 -2.12 13.33 -1.43
C GLU A 87 -0.86 13.70 -0.68
N LYS A 88 -0.87 13.58 0.65
CA LYS A 88 0.30 13.90 1.47
C LYS A 88 0.59 12.76 2.41
N SER A 89 1.81 12.28 2.36
CA SER A 89 2.27 11.22 3.23
C SER A 89 3.74 11.41 3.55
N LEU A 90 4.15 10.87 4.69
CA LEU A 90 5.57 10.75 5.02
C LEU A 90 6.12 9.48 4.39
N LEU A 91 7.22 9.60 3.70
CA LEU A 91 7.89 8.51 3.00
C LEU A 91 9.16 8.10 3.74
N LEU A 92 9.24 6.83 4.10
CA LEU A 92 10.47 6.17 4.52
C LEU A 92 10.92 5.24 3.41
N ARG A 93 12.03 5.58 2.74
CA ARG A 93 12.61 4.75 1.69
C ARG A 93 13.41 3.61 2.30
N GLN A 94 13.45 2.50 1.56
CA GLN A 94 14.22 1.32 1.96
C GLN A 94 13.82 0.79 3.33
N ALA A 95 12.51 0.73 3.57
CA ALA A 95 11.96 0.24 4.84
C ALA A 95 12.30 -1.22 5.10
N GLN A 96 12.75 -1.97 4.09
CA GLN A 96 13.23 -3.35 4.26
C GLN A 96 14.50 -3.44 5.10
N GLU A 97 15.21 -2.33 5.30
CA GLU A 97 16.37 -2.29 6.19
C GLU A 97 15.99 -2.27 7.67
N GLU A 98 14.73 -1.96 7.97
CA GLU A 98 14.21 -2.05 9.32
C GLU A 98 13.88 -3.50 9.68
N VAL A 99 13.79 -3.79 10.97
CA VAL A 99 13.55 -5.14 11.47
C VAL A 99 12.21 -5.68 10.98
N ASP A 100 11.18 -4.83 10.98
CA ASP A 100 9.85 -5.20 10.55
C ASP A 100 9.03 -3.94 10.21
N PHE A 101 7.80 -4.14 9.74
CA PHE A 101 6.92 -3.02 9.42
C PHE A 101 6.53 -2.20 10.65
N ASN A 102 6.41 -2.83 11.81
CA ASN A 102 6.08 -2.11 13.04
C ASN A 102 7.17 -1.11 13.39
N THR A 103 8.43 -1.52 13.29
CA THR A 103 9.57 -0.64 13.55
C THR A 103 9.63 0.51 12.54
N ALA A 104 9.44 0.21 11.26
CA ALA A 104 9.43 1.23 10.22
C ALA A 104 8.28 2.22 10.41
N PHE A 105 7.09 1.73 10.72
CA PHE A 105 5.91 2.55 10.96
C PHE A 105 6.11 3.46 12.18
N GLN A 106 6.64 2.89 13.26
CA GLN A 106 6.90 3.67 14.48
C GLN A 106 7.93 4.77 14.24
N LYS A 107 8.95 4.50 13.45
CA LYS A 107 9.95 5.49 13.08
C LYS A 107 9.32 6.70 12.35
N ILE A 108 8.37 6.43 11.46
CA ILE A 108 7.63 7.48 10.75
C ILE A 108 6.76 8.27 11.74
N LYS A 109 6.06 7.58 12.62
CA LYS A 109 5.21 8.23 13.63
C LYS A 109 6.01 9.11 14.58
N ASP A 110 7.17 8.65 15.02
CA ASP A 110 8.05 9.43 15.88
C ASP A 110 8.55 10.69 15.20
N TYR A 111 8.92 10.57 13.91
CA TYR A 111 9.31 11.73 13.12
C TYR A 111 8.16 12.73 12.99
N ALA A 112 6.95 12.24 12.69
CA ALA A 112 5.77 13.09 12.56
C ALA A 112 5.50 13.84 13.85
N GLN A 113 5.56 13.16 14.99
CA GLN A 113 5.35 13.78 16.30
C GLN A 113 6.39 14.88 16.57
N ALA A 114 7.65 14.64 16.24
CA ALA A 114 8.72 15.64 16.40
C ALA A 114 8.49 16.87 15.50
N GLN A 115 7.80 16.71 14.39
CA GLN A 115 7.49 17.79 13.45
C GLN A 115 6.08 18.37 13.65
N ASN A 116 5.37 17.97 14.71
CA ASN A 116 3.98 18.38 14.98
C ASN A 116 3.01 18.02 13.85
N LEU A 117 3.22 16.86 13.22
CA LEU A 117 2.36 16.34 12.18
C LEU A 117 1.52 15.18 12.75
N SER A 118 0.30 15.06 12.26
CA SER A 118 -0.59 13.94 12.61
C SER A 118 -0.64 12.93 11.48
N THR A 119 -0.60 11.66 11.82
CA THR A 119 -0.63 10.56 10.84
C THR A 119 -1.85 9.68 11.06
N ASP A 120 -2.28 9.00 9.99
CA ASP A 120 -3.26 7.92 10.10
C ASP A 120 -2.62 6.68 10.74
N ASP A 121 -3.46 5.76 11.21
CA ASP A 121 -3.03 4.47 11.74
C ASP A 121 -2.93 3.39 10.64
N SER A 122 -2.71 3.81 9.43
CA SER A 122 -2.52 2.95 8.27
C SER A 122 -1.23 3.31 7.55
N PHE A 123 -0.73 2.40 6.73
CA PHE A 123 0.41 2.69 5.88
C PHE A 123 0.21 2.07 4.50
N VAL A 124 0.92 2.61 3.52
CA VAL A 124 0.97 2.09 2.16
C VAL A 124 2.40 1.66 1.87
N CYS A 125 2.55 0.42 1.46
CA CYS A 125 3.84 -0.20 1.19
C CYS A 125 3.98 -0.42 -0.31
N VAL A 126 4.94 0.24 -0.94
CA VAL A 126 5.23 0.12 -2.37
C VAL A 126 6.47 -0.75 -2.55
N LEU A 127 6.33 -1.80 -3.36
CA LEU A 127 7.41 -2.74 -3.61
C LEU A 127 8.03 -2.46 -4.97
N LEU A 128 9.34 -2.24 -4.95
CA LEU A 128 10.14 -2.05 -6.16
C LEU A 128 11.07 -3.24 -6.29
N GLU A 129 10.94 -4.00 -7.36
CA GLU A 129 11.82 -5.14 -7.60
C GLU A 129 13.05 -4.68 -8.38
N VAL A 130 14.22 -4.88 -7.77
CA VAL A 130 15.51 -4.51 -8.38
C VAL A 130 16.45 -5.70 -8.23
N TYR A 131 16.89 -6.27 -9.35
CA TYR A 131 17.80 -7.42 -9.38
C TYR A 131 17.31 -8.62 -8.55
N GLY A 132 16.00 -8.88 -8.57
CA GLY A 132 15.42 -10.00 -7.84
C GLY A 132 15.17 -9.74 -6.35
N GLU A 133 15.49 -8.57 -5.87
CA GLU A 133 15.23 -8.17 -4.49
C GLU A 133 14.13 -7.11 -4.44
N TYR A 134 13.39 -7.08 -3.33
CA TYR A 134 12.39 -6.04 -3.10
C TYR A 134 13.00 -4.88 -2.32
N LEU A 135 12.86 -3.69 -2.88
CA LEU A 135 13.02 -2.44 -2.13
C LEU A 135 11.63 -1.99 -1.70
N ILE A 136 11.51 -1.60 -0.46
CA ILE A 136 10.23 -1.24 0.12
C ILE A 136 10.23 0.23 0.48
N ASP A 137 9.30 0.97 -0.10
CA ASP A 137 9.03 2.36 0.27
C ASP A 137 7.73 2.38 1.08
N LEU A 138 7.79 2.91 2.29
CA LEU A 138 6.67 2.96 3.21
C LEU A 138 6.12 4.38 3.31
N TYR A 139 4.84 4.52 3.01
CA TYR A 139 4.13 5.80 3.07
C TYR A 139 3.13 5.76 4.21
N VAL A 140 3.15 6.78 5.05
CA VAL A 140 2.14 6.96 6.10
C VAL A 140 1.38 8.24 5.81
N PRO A 141 0.06 8.14 5.55
CA PRO A 141 -0.74 9.31 5.24
C PRO A 141 -0.74 10.32 6.38
N LEU A 142 -0.66 11.59 6.03
CA LEU A 142 -0.82 12.68 6.97
C LEU A 142 -2.29 13.05 7.06
N LYS A 143 -2.77 13.21 8.29
CA LYS A 143 -4.11 13.75 8.52
C LYS A 143 -4.09 15.23 8.23
N GLU A 144 -5.11 15.70 7.53
CA GLU A 144 -5.33 17.13 7.46
C GLU A 144 -5.60 17.63 8.87
N ARG A 145 -4.87 18.68 9.26
CA ARG A 145 -5.23 19.37 10.48
C ARG A 145 -6.64 19.90 10.28
N SER A 146 -7.58 19.38 11.07
CA SER A 146 -8.82 20.10 11.21
C SER A 146 -8.42 21.46 11.78
N GLU A 147 -8.53 22.46 10.98
CA GLU A 147 -8.28 23.81 11.43
C GLU A 147 -9.43 24.26 12.31
N VAL A 148 -9.43 23.75 13.51
CA VAL A 148 -10.32 24.30 14.52
C VAL A 148 -9.66 25.54 15.05
N ARG A 149 -10.22 26.56 14.70
CA ARG A 149 -9.78 27.86 15.16
C ARG A 149 -10.86 28.50 15.96
#